data_da2daa8d8bfc43cf33c029d67433c01d
#
_entry.id   da2daa8d8bfc43cf33c029d67433c01d
#
_cell.length_a   1.000
_cell.length_b   1.000
_cell.length_c   1.000
_cell.angle_alpha   90.00
_cell.angle_beta   90.00
_cell.angle_gamma   90.00
#
_symmetry.space_group_name_H-M   'P 1'
#
loop_
_entity.id
_entity.type
_entity.pdbx_description
1 polymer ?
#
loop_
_entity_poly.entity_id
_entity_poly.type
_entity_poly.pdbx_seq_one_letter_code
_entity_poly.pdbx_strand_id
1 'polypeptide(L)'
;VKRLAIYCGSATPSDPVYIENARFVGRTLAERGIGVVYGGGRLGLMGAVADGALEAGGEVIGVIPTALVNAEVAHRGCTELHVVETMHQRKQAFTDLSDGFVTIPGGTGTMDELWEAMSWAQLGYHSKPVGLLNVTGYYDGLIAFVDKMAEVGFLRPMHRDILLIDDQLDSLLDRMAGHKVARPIFSMSSSEL
;
A
#
# COMPACT_ATOMS: atom_id res chain seq x y z
N VAL A 1 0.42 -14.63 -3.79
CA VAL A 1 1.00 -13.44 -3.15
C VAL A 1 1.86 -13.91 -1.99
N LYS A 2 3.16 -13.61 -2.01
CA LYS A 2 4.08 -13.94 -0.92
C LYS A 2 4.30 -12.76 0.03
N ARG A 3 4.32 -11.54 -0.52
CA ARG A 3 4.54 -10.30 0.23
C ARG A 3 3.64 -9.19 -0.29
N LEU A 4 3.17 -8.32 0.61
CA LEU A 4 2.44 -7.10 0.28
C LEU A 4 3.16 -5.88 0.85
N ALA A 5 3.29 -4.84 0.04
CA ALA A 5 3.70 -3.53 0.53
C ALA A 5 2.49 -2.85 1.19
N ILE A 6 2.68 -2.36 2.42
CA ILE A 6 1.65 -1.67 3.19
C ILE A 6 2.00 -0.18 3.26
N TYR A 7 1.17 0.63 2.63
CA TYR A 7 1.25 2.08 2.67
C TYR A 7 0.34 2.61 3.77
N CYS A 8 0.89 3.32 4.74
CA CYS A 8 0.16 3.81 5.90
C CYS A 8 0.84 5.02 6.56
N GLY A 9 0.11 5.70 7.44
CA GLY A 9 0.63 6.87 8.14
C GLY A 9 1.69 6.53 9.20
N SER A 10 2.69 7.43 9.36
CA SER A 10 3.64 7.42 10.47
C SER A 10 3.12 8.13 11.72
N ALA A 11 1.99 8.83 11.62
CA ALA A 11 1.36 9.51 12.74
C ALA A 11 0.49 8.58 13.58
N THR A 12 0.28 8.95 14.84
CA THR A 12 -0.68 8.30 15.73
C THR A 12 -1.95 9.16 15.76
N PRO A 13 -3.04 8.73 15.08
CA PRO A 13 -4.29 9.48 15.10
C PRO A 13 -4.96 9.40 16.49
N SER A 14 -5.85 10.37 16.78
CA SER A 14 -6.57 10.43 18.05
C SER A 14 -7.59 9.29 18.23
N ASP A 15 -8.19 8.81 17.13
CA ASP A 15 -9.10 7.67 17.17
C ASP A 15 -8.30 6.35 17.16
N PRO A 16 -8.42 5.53 18.21
CA PRO A 16 -7.67 4.28 18.33
C PRO A 16 -8.02 3.24 17.25
N VAL A 17 -9.18 3.35 16.60
CA VAL A 17 -9.63 2.42 15.57
C VAL A 17 -8.60 2.25 14.46
N TYR A 18 -7.90 3.31 14.09
CA TYR A 18 -6.88 3.26 13.04
C TYR A 18 -5.64 2.45 13.43
N ILE A 19 -5.15 2.63 14.67
CA ILE A 19 -4.02 1.84 15.20
C ILE A 19 -4.42 0.37 15.37
N GLU A 20 -5.60 0.11 15.92
CA GLU A 20 -6.13 -1.24 16.11
C GLU A 20 -6.29 -1.96 14.76
N ASN A 21 -6.84 -1.27 13.76
CA ASN A 21 -6.96 -1.82 12.40
C ASN A 21 -5.59 -2.08 11.76
N ALA A 22 -4.63 -1.17 11.90
CA ALA A 22 -3.27 -1.36 11.38
C ALA A 22 -2.60 -2.61 11.98
N ARG A 23 -2.72 -2.80 13.31
CA ARG A 23 -2.22 -4.01 13.99
C ARG A 23 -2.96 -5.27 13.51
N PHE A 24 -4.27 -5.19 13.34
CA PHE A 24 -5.09 -6.27 12.79
C PHE A 24 -4.64 -6.65 11.37
N VAL A 25 -4.37 -5.67 10.50
CA VAL A 25 -3.85 -5.91 9.14
C VAL A 25 -2.54 -6.70 9.19
N GLY A 26 -1.58 -6.25 9.99
CA GLY A 26 -0.29 -6.95 10.13
C GLY A 26 -0.44 -8.39 10.59
N ARG A 27 -1.24 -8.61 11.64
CA ARG A 27 -1.54 -9.94 12.18
C ARG A 27 -2.19 -10.85 11.14
N THR A 28 -3.24 -10.38 10.47
CA THR A 28 -3.97 -11.17 9.46
C THR A 28 -3.08 -11.57 8.29
N LEU A 29 -2.19 -10.67 7.84
CA LEU A 29 -1.23 -11.02 6.79
C LEU A 29 -0.28 -12.13 7.23
N ALA A 30 0.28 -12.02 8.44
CA ALA A 30 1.16 -13.05 9.01
C ALA A 30 0.45 -14.40 9.15
N GLU A 31 -0.78 -14.43 9.68
CA GLU A 31 -1.61 -15.63 9.83
C GLU A 31 -1.93 -16.30 8.49
N ARG A 32 -2.01 -15.51 7.40
CA ARG A 32 -2.16 -15.99 6.02
C ARG A 32 -0.83 -16.37 5.34
N GLY A 33 0.31 -16.27 6.05
CA GLY A 33 1.64 -16.52 5.50
C GLY A 33 2.12 -15.49 4.48
N ILE A 34 1.59 -14.27 4.56
CA ILE A 34 1.95 -13.13 3.69
C ILE A 34 2.89 -12.21 4.44
N GLY A 35 4.11 -12.02 3.92
CA GLY A 35 5.09 -11.07 4.45
C GLY A 35 4.67 -9.61 4.26
N VAL A 36 5.06 -8.77 5.20
CA VAL A 36 4.82 -7.32 5.16
C VAL A 36 6.08 -6.60 4.68
N VAL A 37 5.95 -5.76 3.65
CA VAL A 37 6.95 -4.76 3.24
C VAL A 37 6.38 -3.39 3.59
N TYR A 38 7.16 -2.50 4.25
CA TYR A 38 6.63 -1.20 4.67
C TYR A 38 7.72 -0.15 4.86
N GLY A 39 7.34 1.04 5.30
CA GLY A 39 8.25 2.20 5.42
C GLY A 39 9.33 2.13 6.50
N GLY A 40 9.43 1.05 7.28
CA GLY A 40 10.53 0.82 8.24
C GLY A 40 10.46 1.64 9.53
N GLY A 41 9.46 2.51 9.71
CA GLY A 41 9.27 3.31 10.90
C GLY A 41 8.57 2.54 12.04
N ARG A 42 8.85 2.92 13.29
CA ARG A 42 8.22 2.33 14.48
C ARG A 42 7.03 3.12 15.01
N LEU A 43 6.81 4.32 14.50
CA LEU A 43 5.75 5.22 14.98
C LEU A 43 4.44 5.02 14.21
N GLY A 44 3.33 5.40 14.85
CA GLY A 44 2.01 5.44 14.26
C GLY A 44 1.51 4.11 13.70
N LEU A 45 0.79 4.17 12.58
CA LEU A 45 0.25 2.98 11.93
C LEU A 45 1.36 2.07 11.38
N MET A 46 2.49 2.63 10.94
CA MET A 46 3.64 1.85 10.48
C MET A 46 4.11 0.86 11.54
N GLY A 47 4.36 1.35 12.78
CA GLY A 47 4.74 0.50 13.90
C GLY A 47 3.66 -0.52 14.24
N ALA A 48 2.39 -0.13 14.23
CA ALA A 48 1.28 -1.02 14.56
C ALA A 48 1.14 -2.19 13.57
N VAL A 49 1.31 -1.94 12.25
CA VAL A 49 1.31 -3.00 11.23
C VAL A 49 2.48 -3.96 11.45
N ALA A 50 3.68 -3.41 11.64
CA ALA A 50 4.88 -4.23 11.83
C ALA A 50 4.80 -5.08 13.10
N ASP A 51 4.42 -4.47 14.23
CA ASP A 51 4.25 -5.17 15.51
C ASP A 51 3.18 -6.27 15.41
N GLY A 52 2.04 -5.99 14.76
CA GLY A 52 0.98 -6.98 14.57
C GLY A 52 1.43 -8.19 13.76
N ALA A 53 2.23 -7.99 12.72
CA ALA A 53 2.79 -9.08 11.93
C ALA A 53 3.86 -9.87 12.69
N LEU A 54 4.80 -9.19 13.38
CA LEU A 54 5.86 -9.83 14.16
C LEU A 54 5.31 -10.65 15.32
N GLU A 55 4.32 -10.14 16.07
CA GLU A 55 3.65 -10.84 17.16
C GLU A 55 2.97 -12.14 16.71
N ALA A 56 2.51 -12.18 15.46
CA ALA A 56 1.93 -13.38 14.84
C ALA A 56 2.99 -14.27 14.14
N GLY A 57 4.29 -13.98 14.30
CA GLY A 57 5.38 -14.75 13.72
C GLY A 57 5.60 -14.51 12.21
N GLY A 58 5.08 -13.43 11.66
CA GLY A 58 5.21 -13.09 10.25
C GLY A 58 6.54 -12.43 9.88
N GLU A 59 6.86 -12.44 8.58
CA GLU A 59 8.00 -11.74 8.01
C GLU A 59 7.68 -10.26 7.86
N VAL A 60 8.59 -9.38 8.30
CA VAL A 60 8.46 -7.93 8.16
C VAL A 60 9.75 -7.34 7.59
N ILE A 61 9.64 -6.69 6.44
CA ILE A 61 10.75 -6.02 5.76
C ILE A 61 10.48 -4.51 5.79
N GLY A 62 11.31 -3.77 6.51
CA GLY A 62 11.29 -2.31 6.53
C GLY A 62 12.21 -1.72 5.46
N VAL A 63 11.76 -0.67 4.78
CA VAL A 63 12.58 0.11 3.84
C VAL A 63 12.56 1.58 4.25
N ILE A 64 13.69 2.11 4.70
CA ILE A 64 13.77 3.45 5.27
C ILE A 64 14.94 4.24 4.66
N PRO A 65 14.73 5.49 4.21
CA PRO A 65 15.82 6.37 3.81
C PRO A 65 16.67 6.80 5.00
N THR A 66 17.98 6.93 4.79
CA THR A 66 18.94 7.37 5.83
C THR A 66 18.47 8.64 6.55
N ALA A 67 17.93 9.60 5.80
CA ALA A 67 17.42 10.86 6.38
C ALA A 67 16.26 10.67 7.36
N LEU A 68 15.50 9.57 7.25
CA LEU A 68 14.33 9.29 8.09
C LEU A 68 14.61 8.30 9.24
N VAL A 69 15.78 7.68 9.27
CA VAL A 69 16.15 6.67 10.28
C VAL A 69 15.93 7.19 11.71
N ASN A 70 16.31 8.45 11.98
CA ASN A 70 16.13 9.07 13.28
C ASN A 70 14.74 9.70 13.44
N ALA A 71 14.17 10.28 12.37
CA ALA A 71 12.90 11.00 12.41
C ALA A 71 11.69 10.05 12.56
N GLU A 72 11.71 8.90 11.88
CA GLU A 72 10.64 7.89 11.94
C GLU A 72 10.94 6.80 12.99
N VAL A 73 12.04 6.92 13.73
CA VAL A 73 12.51 5.91 14.69
C VAL A 73 12.51 4.52 14.06
N ALA A 74 13.54 4.24 13.27
CA ALA A 74 13.67 2.97 12.53
C ALA A 74 13.35 1.75 13.40
N HIS A 75 12.51 0.87 12.90
CA HIS A 75 12.04 -0.32 13.62
C HIS A 75 13.06 -1.45 13.52
N ARG A 76 13.99 -1.50 14.48
CA ARG A 76 15.08 -2.48 14.52
C ARG A 76 14.64 -3.92 14.84
N GLY A 77 13.35 -4.14 15.16
CA GLY A 77 12.75 -5.46 15.39
C GLY A 77 12.24 -6.14 14.12
N CYS A 78 12.30 -5.49 12.96
CA CYS A 78 11.93 -6.13 11.69
C CYS A 78 12.78 -7.37 11.40
N THR A 79 12.24 -8.29 10.59
CA THR A 79 13.00 -9.43 10.06
C THR A 79 14.18 -8.94 9.23
N GLU A 80 13.95 -7.92 8.40
CA GLU A 80 14.98 -7.21 7.65
C GLU A 80 14.70 -5.71 7.67
N LEU A 81 15.77 -4.90 7.71
CA LEU A 81 15.68 -3.44 7.59
C LEU A 81 16.64 -2.94 6.52
N HIS A 82 16.10 -2.50 5.41
CA HIS A 82 16.83 -1.95 4.29
C HIS A 82 16.94 -0.44 4.45
N VAL A 83 18.15 0.07 4.69
CA VAL A 83 18.43 1.51 4.70
C VAL A 83 18.85 1.92 3.31
N VAL A 84 18.11 2.85 2.72
CA VAL A 84 18.33 3.37 1.35
C VAL A 84 18.72 4.85 1.39
N GLU A 85 19.27 5.38 0.29
CA GLU A 85 19.75 6.76 0.28
C GLU A 85 18.64 7.77 -0.06
N THR A 86 17.69 7.38 -0.95
CA THR A 86 16.70 8.31 -1.48
C THR A 86 15.26 7.77 -1.37
N MET A 87 14.28 8.68 -1.45
CA MET A 87 12.86 8.31 -1.52
C MET A 87 12.55 7.51 -2.78
N HIS A 88 13.23 7.76 -3.90
CA HIS A 88 13.03 6.97 -5.12
C HIS A 88 13.47 5.52 -4.94
N GLN A 89 14.61 5.29 -4.30
CA GLN A 89 15.06 3.94 -3.97
C GLN A 89 14.09 3.23 -3.02
N ARG A 90 13.51 3.96 -2.03
CA ARG A 90 12.49 3.42 -1.14
C ARG A 90 11.27 2.90 -1.91
N LYS A 91 10.71 3.74 -2.79
CA LYS A 91 9.51 3.39 -3.57
C LYS A 91 9.79 2.27 -4.58
N GLN A 92 10.96 2.27 -5.21
CA GLN A 92 11.39 1.17 -6.06
C GLN A 92 11.49 -0.14 -5.27
N ALA A 93 12.09 -0.11 -4.07
CA ALA A 93 12.21 -1.28 -3.21
C ALA A 93 10.84 -1.86 -2.80
N PHE A 94 9.83 -1.04 -2.53
CA PHE A 94 8.46 -1.52 -2.30
C PHE A 94 7.94 -2.32 -3.49
N THR A 95 8.20 -1.82 -4.70
CA THR A 95 7.79 -2.52 -5.92
C THR A 95 8.56 -3.81 -6.11
N ASP A 96 9.87 -3.84 -5.88
CA ASP A 96 10.70 -5.01 -6.13
C ASP A 96 10.46 -6.14 -5.11
N LEU A 97 10.21 -5.78 -3.85
CA LEU A 97 10.08 -6.72 -2.73
C LEU A 97 8.68 -7.28 -2.52
N SER A 98 7.64 -6.72 -3.15
CA SER A 98 6.25 -7.12 -2.94
C SER A 98 5.55 -7.61 -4.21
N ASP A 99 4.48 -8.37 -4.05
CA ASP A 99 3.64 -8.89 -5.12
C ASP A 99 2.35 -8.06 -5.32
N GLY A 100 2.13 -7.07 -4.47
CA GLY A 100 0.98 -6.17 -4.49
C GLY A 100 1.09 -5.10 -3.41
N PHE A 101 0.15 -4.18 -3.41
CA PHE A 101 0.15 -3.02 -2.52
C PHE A 101 -1.19 -2.92 -1.80
N VAL A 102 -1.17 -2.66 -0.50
CA VAL A 102 -2.37 -2.34 0.28
C VAL A 102 -2.17 -1.01 0.97
N THR A 103 -3.08 -0.08 0.71
CA THR A 103 -3.11 1.23 1.37
C THR A 103 -4.13 1.22 2.48
N ILE A 104 -3.71 1.55 3.69
CA ILE A 104 -4.57 1.81 4.85
C ILE A 104 -4.43 3.28 5.26
N PRO A 105 -5.24 3.82 6.18
CA PRO A 105 -5.23 5.25 6.48
C PRO A 105 -3.85 5.87 6.69
N GLY A 106 -3.65 7.05 6.11
CA GLY A 106 -2.39 7.78 6.18
C GLY A 106 -2.48 9.19 5.61
N GLY A 107 -1.35 9.88 5.61
CA GLY A 107 -1.24 11.25 5.14
C GLY A 107 -0.73 11.37 3.70
N THR A 108 -0.08 12.52 3.41
CA THR A 108 0.42 12.84 2.06
C THR A 108 1.44 11.85 1.52
N GLY A 109 2.33 11.31 2.37
CA GLY A 109 3.30 10.29 1.95
C GLY A 109 2.60 9.00 1.49
N THR A 110 1.58 8.57 2.24
CA THR A 110 0.76 7.41 1.86
C THR A 110 0.04 7.63 0.52
N MET A 111 -0.43 8.86 0.27
CA MET A 111 -1.04 9.22 -1.02
C MET A 111 -0.02 9.25 -2.15
N ASP A 112 1.19 9.74 -1.93
CA ASP A 112 2.28 9.70 -2.93
C ASP A 112 2.59 8.25 -3.36
N GLU A 113 2.69 7.33 -2.40
CA GLU A 113 2.92 5.91 -2.65
C GLU A 113 1.75 5.25 -3.41
N LEU A 114 0.50 5.53 -3.01
CA LEU A 114 -0.69 5.02 -3.67
C LEU A 114 -0.79 5.51 -5.13
N TRP A 115 -0.64 6.81 -5.35
CA TRP A 115 -0.73 7.40 -6.69
C TRP A 115 0.38 6.89 -7.60
N GLU A 116 1.59 6.70 -7.08
CA GLU A 116 2.68 6.13 -7.85
C GLU A 116 2.38 4.68 -8.24
N ALA A 117 1.92 3.83 -7.31
CA ALA A 117 1.56 2.44 -7.61
C ALA A 117 0.46 2.36 -8.68
N MET A 118 -0.59 3.18 -8.57
CA MET A 118 -1.65 3.25 -9.59
C MET A 118 -1.12 3.72 -10.94
N SER A 119 -0.32 4.79 -10.96
CA SER A 119 0.26 5.34 -12.19
C SER A 119 1.18 4.36 -12.89
N TRP A 120 2.02 3.64 -12.12
CA TRP A 120 2.93 2.64 -12.68
C TRP A 120 2.18 1.43 -13.23
N ALA A 121 1.10 1.00 -12.58
CA ALA A 121 0.21 -0.04 -13.13
C ALA A 121 -0.45 0.42 -14.44
N GLN A 122 -0.95 1.66 -14.48
CA GLN A 122 -1.58 2.26 -15.67
C GLN A 122 -0.59 2.38 -16.84
N LEU A 123 0.66 2.71 -16.57
CA LEU A 123 1.73 2.82 -17.57
C LEU A 123 2.34 1.46 -17.94
N GLY A 124 2.12 0.41 -17.14
CA GLY A 124 2.64 -0.94 -17.40
C GLY A 124 4.02 -1.21 -16.83
N TYR A 125 4.52 -0.39 -15.90
CA TYR A 125 5.77 -0.66 -15.19
C TYR A 125 5.65 -1.85 -14.22
N HIS A 126 4.44 -2.15 -13.75
CA HIS A 126 4.11 -3.38 -13.04
C HIS A 126 2.68 -3.83 -13.33
N SER A 127 2.39 -5.09 -13.01
CA SER A 127 1.07 -5.70 -13.12
C SER A 127 0.50 -6.18 -11.79
N LYS A 128 0.96 -5.58 -10.71
CA LYS A 128 0.62 -5.97 -9.34
C LYS A 128 -0.70 -5.34 -8.90
N PRO A 129 -1.53 -6.05 -8.10
CA PRO A 129 -2.78 -5.51 -7.58
C PRO A 129 -2.53 -4.34 -6.62
N VAL A 130 -3.40 -3.33 -6.69
CA VAL A 130 -3.38 -2.16 -5.82
C VAL A 130 -4.68 -2.12 -5.02
N GLY A 131 -4.61 -2.37 -3.73
CA GLY A 131 -5.73 -2.39 -2.80
C GLY A 131 -5.80 -1.13 -1.94
N LEU A 132 -7.02 -0.70 -1.63
CA LEU A 132 -7.34 0.36 -0.70
C LEU A 132 -8.31 -0.18 0.36
N LEU A 133 -7.86 -0.29 1.60
CA LEU A 133 -8.71 -0.67 2.72
C LEU A 133 -9.35 0.59 3.32
N ASN A 134 -10.65 0.75 3.07
CA ASN A 134 -11.40 1.94 3.47
C ASN A 134 -11.94 1.83 4.91
N VAL A 135 -11.01 1.89 5.87
CA VAL A 135 -11.33 1.79 7.30
C VAL A 135 -12.26 2.94 7.71
N THR A 136 -13.44 2.60 8.20
CA THR A 136 -14.45 3.56 8.69
C THR A 136 -14.80 4.71 7.72
N GLY A 137 -14.66 4.50 6.41
CA GLY A 137 -14.95 5.53 5.41
C GLY A 137 -13.86 6.62 5.29
N TYR A 138 -12.66 6.39 5.84
CA TYR A 138 -11.57 7.37 5.80
C TYR A 138 -11.27 7.87 4.38
N TYR A 139 -11.40 7.00 3.40
CA TYR A 139 -11.10 7.29 2.00
C TYR A 139 -12.32 7.62 1.13
N ASP A 140 -13.51 7.84 1.70
CA ASP A 140 -14.72 8.13 0.92
C ASP A 140 -14.53 9.33 -0.02
N GLY A 141 -13.88 10.41 0.45
CA GLY A 141 -13.56 11.57 -0.37
C GLY A 141 -12.55 11.28 -1.49
N LEU A 142 -11.55 10.43 -1.23
CA LEU A 142 -10.59 9.99 -2.24
C LEU A 142 -11.27 9.14 -3.32
N ILE A 143 -12.11 8.20 -2.91
CA ILE A 143 -12.86 7.31 -3.80
C ILE A 143 -13.76 8.14 -4.71
N ALA A 144 -14.51 9.08 -4.14
CA ALA A 144 -15.36 10.00 -4.91
C ALA A 144 -14.54 10.83 -5.91
N PHE A 145 -13.32 11.24 -5.55
CA PHE A 145 -12.44 11.95 -6.46
C PHE A 145 -11.92 11.07 -7.60
N VAL A 146 -11.53 9.82 -7.31
CA VAL A 146 -11.12 8.85 -8.35
C VAL A 146 -12.27 8.56 -9.31
N ASP A 147 -13.49 8.40 -8.79
CA ASP A 147 -14.70 8.22 -9.62
C ASP A 147 -14.97 9.45 -10.48
N LYS A 148 -14.76 10.66 -9.94
CA LYS A 148 -14.86 11.91 -10.69
C LYS A 148 -13.85 11.99 -11.82
N MET A 149 -12.60 11.56 -11.61
CA MET A 149 -11.60 11.50 -12.69
C MET A 149 -12.06 10.59 -13.84
N ALA A 150 -12.71 9.48 -13.50
CA ALA A 150 -13.25 8.55 -14.52
C ALA A 150 -14.46 9.17 -15.24
N GLU A 151 -15.40 9.77 -14.51
CA GLU A 151 -16.58 10.44 -15.05
C GLU A 151 -16.24 11.53 -16.07
N VAL A 152 -15.25 12.36 -15.76
CA VAL A 152 -14.84 13.49 -16.62
C VAL A 152 -13.81 13.10 -17.69
N GLY A 153 -13.35 11.85 -17.73
CA GLY A 153 -12.48 11.32 -18.78
C GLY A 153 -10.97 11.48 -18.54
N PHE A 154 -10.51 11.94 -17.36
CA PHE A 154 -9.08 11.95 -17.02
C PHE A 154 -8.53 10.57 -16.66
N LEU A 155 -9.39 9.66 -16.20
CA LEU A 155 -9.07 8.27 -15.91
C LEU A 155 -10.01 7.36 -16.72
N ARG A 156 -9.47 6.40 -17.44
CA ARG A 156 -10.31 5.46 -18.18
C ARG A 156 -10.98 4.47 -17.22
N PRO A 157 -12.22 4.00 -17.51
CA PRO A 157 -12.91 3.02 -16.65
C PRO A 157 -12.04 1.82 -16.31
N MET A 158 -11.36 1.22 -17.29
CA MET A 158 -10.46 0.08 -17.06
C MET A 158 -9.28 0.40 -16.14
N HIS A 159 -8.82 1.65 -16.11
CA HIS A 159 -7.74 2.07 -15.20
C HIS A 159 -8.29 2.50 -13.83
N ARG A 160 -9.58 2.87 -13.75
CA ARG A 160 -10.27 3.05 -12.47
C ARG A 160 -10.28 1.72 -11.68
N ASP A 161 -10.46 0.61 -12.39
CA ASP A 161 -10.52 -0.73 -11.82
C ASP A 161 -9.15 -1.27 -11.33
N ILE A 162 -8.05 -0.55 -11.58
CA ILE A 162 -6.74 -0.84 -10.97
C ILE A 162 -6.84 -0.74 -9.45
N LEU A 163 -7.60 0.24 -8.92
CA LEU A 163 -7.79 0.44 -7.50
C LEU A 163 -8.91 -0.46 -6.99
N LEU A 164 -8.53 -1.53 -6.32
CA LEU A 164 -9.45 -2.44 -5.62
C LEU A 164 -9.78 -1.84 -4.25
N ILE A 165 -11.05 -1.61 -3.97
CA ILE A 165 -11.51 -0.94 -2.74
C ILE A 165 -12.38 -1.91 -1.96
N ASP A 166 -12.13 -2.03 -0.66
CA ASP A 166 -12.97 -2.79 0.25
C ASP A 166 -12.87 -2.21 1.68
N ASP A 167 -13.86 -2.44 2.53
CA ASP A 167 -13.81 -2.13 3.95
C ASP A 167 -13.45 -3.35 4.81
N GLN A 168 -13.41 -4.54 4.18
CA GLN A 168 -13.05 -5.81 4.80
C GLN A 168 -11.73 -6.33 4.21
N LEU A 169 -10.72 -6.53 5.07
CA LEU A 169 -9.39 -6.95 4.64
C LEU A 169 -9.41 -8.29 3.91
N ASP A 170 -10.14 -9.28 4.42
CA ASP A 170 -10.20 -10.61 3.82
C ASP A 170 -10.77 -10.57 2.41
N SER A 171 -11.87 -9.82 2.22
CA SER A 171 -12.48 -9.60 0.91
C SER A 171 -11.52 -8.89 -0.05
N LEU A 172 -10.82 -7.86 0.44
CA LEU A 172 -9.81 -7.14 -0.36
C LEU A 172 -8.71 -8.09 -0.84
N LEU A 173 -8.14 -8.90 0.06
CA LEU A 173 -7.08 -9.86 -0.26
C LEU A 173 -7.53 -10.92 -1.28
N ASP A 174 -8.75 -11.43 -1.15
CA ASP A 174 -9.30 -12.40 -2.10
C ASP A 174 -9.50 -11.78 -3.49
N ARG A 175 -9.97 -10.53 -3.57
CA ARG A 175 -10.05 -9.77 -4.82
C ARG A 175 -8.68 -9.50 -5.44
N MET A 176 -7.68 -9.17 -4.61
CA MET A 176 -6.30 -8.97 -5.06
C MET A 176 -5.70 -10.27 -5.61
N ALA A 177 -5.99 -11.41 -5.02
CA ALA A 177 -5.55 -12.72 -5.53
C ALA A 177 -6.15 -13.05 -6.90
N GLY A 178 -7.38 -12.61 -7.18
CA GLY A 178 -8.07 -12.74 -8.46
C GLY A 178 -7.83 -11.57 -9.43
N HIS A 179 -6.87 -10.68 -9.13
CA HIS A 179 -6.64 -9.46 -9.91
C HIS A 179 -6.39 -9.74 -11.40
N LYS A 180 -7.06 -8.97 -12.23
CA LYS A 180 -6.83 -8.94 -13.68
C LYS A 180 -6.02 -7.73 -14.05
N VAL A 181 -4.90 -7.94 -14.71
CA VAL A 181 -4.00 -6.87 -15.16
C VAL A 181 -4.73 -5.96 -16.13
N ALA A 182 -4.77 -4.65 -15.81
CA ALA A 182 -5.28 -3.66 -16.74
C ALA A 182 -4.34 -3.54 -17.96
N ARG A 183 -4.91 -3.32 -19.14
CA ARG A 183 -4.11 -3.09 -20.35
C ARG A 183 -3.36 -1.77 -20.23
N PRO A 184 -2.03 -1.75 -20.34
CA PRO A 184 -1.24 -0.53 -20.22
C PRO A 184 -1.57 0.51 -21.31
N ILE A 185 -1.50 1.80 -20.97
CA ILE A 185 -1.76 2.91 -21.94
C ILE A 185 -0.87 2.76 -23.18
N PHE A 186 0.41 2.47 -23.00
CA PHE A 186 1.35 2.37 -24.13
C PHE A 186 1.09 1.18 -25.07
N SER A 187 0.25 0.24 -24.70
CA SER A 187 -0.16 -0.87 -25.57
C SER A 187 -1.44 -0.57 -26.37
N MET A 188 -2.00 0.61 -26.21
CA MET A 188 -3.24 1.03 -26.89
C MET A 188 -2.93 1.70 -28.22
N SER A 189 -3.77 1.49 -29.22
CA SER A 189 -3.70 2.20 -30.51
C SER A 189 -4.16 3.65 -30.35
N SER A 190 -3.76 4.52 -31.29
CA SER A 190 -4.16 5.94 -31.27
C SER A 190 -5.68 6.15 -31.30
N SER A 191 -6.45 5.17 -31.79
CA SER A 191 -7.92 5.24 -31.79
C SER A 191 -8.56 4.86 -30.45
N GLU A 192 -7.79 4.25 -29.54
CA GLU A 192 -8.19 3.87 -28.17
C GLU A 192 -7.70 4.90 -27.13
N LEU A 193 -6.84 5.83 -27.57
CA LEU A 193 -6.35 6.95 -26.76
C LEU A 193 -7.27 8.15 -26.86
#